data_07951e53f6932d71f34850f027f4b472
#
_entry.id   07951e53f6932d71f34850f027f4b472
#
_cell.length_a   1.000
_cell.length_b   1.000
_cell.length_c   1.000
_cell.angle_alpha   90.00
_cell.angle_beta   90.00
_cell.angle_gamma   90.00
#
_symmetry.space_group_name_H-M   'P 1'
#
loop_
_entity.id
_entity.type
_entity.pdbx_description
1 polymer ?
#
loop_
_entity_poly.entity_id
_entity_poly.type
_entity_poly.pdbx_seq_one_letter_code
_entity_poly.pdbx_strand_id
1 'polypeptide(L)'
;MGGVELTELGSFEAPLYVTQPPSGSDDLYVVEQGGRIQELSPDGDVRTFLDISDVISSGGERGLLSVAFAPDYERSGLFYVDYTDEAGDTRVVEYKAEDGIVDESSARELLRVEQPYANHNGGLVLFGPDEKLYIGLGDGGSGGDPERRGLDLSTPLGKILRIDPKPDGDLPYTIPEDNPFVGTADAREEIYSYGLRNPWRFAFDRETDELTIGDVGQDSQEEIDVVAKGEGSGASFGWSAFEGTEEFNDDQSSPDAIGPALIASHEKGNCSITGGLTVRDPELPTLYGRYLWGDLCVGELRSFTPVPGETASDDVPLGLDVPQIASFGEDAKGSVYAVSIAGSVYRLDPAERNG
;
A
#
# COMPACT_ATOMS: atom_id res chain seq x y z
N MET A 1 -24.01 9.30 10.73
CA MET A 1 -23.32 9.96 9.61
C MET A 1 -24.22 9.85 8.39
N GLY A 2 -24.25 10.85 7.51
CA GLY A 2 -25.09 10.79 6.29
C GLY A 2 -24.65 9.64 5.42
N GLY A 3 -25.62 8.90 4.88
CA GLY A 3 -25.43 7.60 4.31
C GLY A 3 -24.35 7.49 3.26
N VAL A 4 -23.51 6.52 3.46
CA VAL A 4 -22.59 5.98 2.47
C VAL A 4 -23.04 4.54 2.21
N GLU A 5 -22.99 4.08 0.97
CA GLU A 5 -23.30 2.71 0.58
C GLU A 5 -22.21 2.12 -0.29
N LEU A 6 -22.18 0.80 -0.40
CA LEU A 6 -21.25 0.06 -1.25
C LEU A 6 -21.96 -0.34 -2.54
N THR A 7 -21.42 0.07 -3.68
CA THR A 7 -21.85 -0.40 -5.01
C THR A 7 -20.84 -1.40 -5.52
N GLU A 8 -21.25 -2.66 -5.69
CA GLU A 8 -20.39 -3.69 -6.27
C GLU A 8 -20.18 -3.42 -7.77
N LEU A 9 -18.94 -3.35 -8.20
CA LEU A 9 -18.55 -3.08 -9.59
C LEU A 9 -18.27 -4.37 -10.39
N GLY A 10 -17.87 -5.43 -9.73
CA GLY A 10 -17.56 -6.70 -10.35
C GLY A 10 -16.93 -7.71 -9.41
N SER A 11 -16.74 -8.92 -9.95
CA SER A 11 -16.10 -10.02 -9.23
C SER A 11 -14.87 -10.50 -9.99
N PHE A 12 -13.75 -10.67 -9.28
CA PHE A 12 -12.42 -10.97 -9.79
C PHE A 12 -11.80 -12.15 -9.03
N GLU A 13 -10.68 -12.68 -9.49
CA GLU A 13 -10.01 -13.82 -8.85
C GLU A 13 -9.01 -13.32 -7.79
N ALA A 14 -9.38 -13.42 -6.50
CA ALA A 14 -8.56 -12.95 -5.37
C ALA A 14 -7.96 -11.54 -5.60
N PRO A 15 -8.80 -10.51 -5.80
CA PRO A 15 -8.30 -9.17 -6.05
C PRO A 15 -7.62 -8.59 -4.81
N LEU A 16 -6.47 -7.94 -4.99
CA LEU A 16 -5.67 -7.37 -3.92
C LEU A 16 -5.57 -5.85 -3.98
N TYR A 17 -5.78 -5.23 -5.13
CA TYR A 17 -5.63 -3.79 -5.27
C TYR A 17 -6.47 -3.27 -6.44
N VAL A 18 -6.87 -2.01 -6.37
CA VAL A 18 -7.53 -1.29 -7.46
C VAL A 18 -6.98 0.12 -7.55
N THR A 19 -6.73 0.58 -8.76
CA THR A 19 -6.25 1.94 -9.02
C THR A 19 -6.65 2.39 -10.43
N GLN A 20 -6.32 3.63 -10.75
CA GLN A 20 -6.52 4.23 -12.07
C GLN A 20 -5.26 4.99 -12.50
N PRO A 21 -4.93 5.06 -13.79
CA PRO A 21 -3.94 6.01 -14.27
C PRO A 21 -4.31 7.45 -13.89
N PRO A 22 -3.32 8.32 -13.63
CA PRO A 22 -3.57 9.70 -13.18
C PRO A 22 -4.30 10.56 -14.22
N SER A 23 -4.32 10.13 -15.48
CA SER A 23 -5.01 10.78 -16.59
C SER A 23 -5.21 9.82 -17.78
N GLY A 24 -6.06 10.18 -18.72
CA GLY A 24 -6.19 9.51 -20.02
C GLY A 24 -7.22 8.40 -20.11
N SER A 25 -7.75 7.88 -19.02
CA SER A 25 -8.79 6.86 -19.00
C SER A 25 -9.70 6.98 -17.78
N ASP A 26 -10.96 6.56 -17.92
CA ASP A 26 -11.89 6.35 -16.81
C ASP A 26 -11.92 4.85 -16.38
N ASP A 27 -11.08 3.99 -16.98
CA ASP A 27 -10.99 2.57 -16.66
C ASP A 27 -10.26 2.36 -15.32
N LEU A 28 -10.72 1.38 -14.54
CA LEU A 28 -10.07 0.93 -13.32
C LEU A 28 -9.19 -0.29 -13.62
N TYR A 29 -8.12 -0.44 -12.87
CA TYR A 29 -7.21 -1.58 -12.98
C TYR A 29 -7.22 -2.36 -11.68
N VAL A 30 -7.69 -3.60 -11.75
CA VAL A 30 -7.83 -4.51 -10.61
C VAL A 30 -6.72 -5.53 -10.67
N VAL A 31 -5.91 -5.58 -9.61
CA VAL A 31 -4.79 -6.53 -9.45
C VAL A 31 -5.32 -7.80 -8.83
N GLU A 32 -5.16 -8.94 -9.52
CA GLU A 32 -5.46 -10.27 -9.02
C GLU A 32 -4.20 -10.95 -8.49
N GLN A 33 -4.26 -11.52 -7.30
CA GLN A 33 -3.12 -12.18 -6.63
C GLN A 33 -2.42 -13.20 -7.53
N GLY A 34 -3.18 -13.88 -8.39
CA GLY A 34 -2.70 -14.90 -9.31
C GLY A 34 -1.82 -14.40 -10.47
N GLY A 35 -1.55 -13.08 -10.57
CA GLY A 35 -0.63 -12.53 -11.58
C GLY A 35 -1.29 -11.82 -12.74
N ARG A 36 -2.57 -11.46 -12.61
CA ARG A 36 -3.27 -10.69 -13.64
C ARG A 36 -3.60 -9.29 -13.17
N ILE A 37 -3.61 -8.36 -14.09
CA ILE A 37 -4.25 -7.05 -13.94
C ILE A 37 -5.43 -7.03 -14.91
N GLN A 38 -6.62 -6.83 -14.37
CA GLN A 38 -7.84 -6.68 -15.15
C GLN A 38 -8.16 -5.20 -15.31
N GLU A 39 -8.45 -4.79 -16.53
CA GLU A 39 -9.00 -3.47 -16.84
C GLU A 39 -10.51 -3.58 -16.82
N LEU A 40 -11.15 -2.75 -15.99
CA LEU A 40 -12.60 -2.65 -15.84
C LEU A 40 -13.05 -1.31 -16.42
N SER A 41 -13.82 -1.35 -17.50
CA SER A 41 -14.40 -0.15 -18.09
C SER A 41 -15.57 0.39 -17.26
N PRO A 42 -15.94 1.68 -17.42
CA PRO A 42 -17.13 2.27 -16.78
C PRO A 42 -18.44 1.56 -17.13
N ASP A 43 -18.49 0.89 -18.28
CA ASP A 43 -19.67 0.12 -18.73
C ASP A 43 -19.71 -1.30 -18.13
N GLY A 44 -18.67 -1.69 -17.36
CA GLY A 44 -18.56 -2.98 -16.69
C GLY A 44 -17.90 -4.09 -17.52
N ASP A 45 -17.36 -3.76 -18.69
CA ASP A 45 -16.58 -4.71 -19.50
C ASP A 45 -15.20 -4.93 -18.86
N VAL A 46 -14.78 -6.21 -18.76
CA VAL A 46 -13.49 -6.59 -18.19
C VAL A 46 -12.60 -7.19 -19.28
N ARG A 47 -11.36 -6.73 -19.33
CA ARG A 47 -10.31 -7.35 -20.16
C ARG A 47 -9.01 -7.50 -19.40
N THR A 48 -8.23 -8.53 -19.72
CA THR A 48 -6.89 -8.68 -19.14
C THR A 48 -5.95 -7.64 -19.75
N PHE A 49 -5.36 -6.80 -18.89
CA PHE A 49 -4.36 -5.80 -19.25
C PHE A 49 -2.95 -6.36 -19.20
N LEU A 50 -2.61 -7.11 -18.13
CA LEU A 50 -1.32 -7.80 -17.97
C LEU A 50 -1.57 -9.21 -17.43
N ASP A 51 -0.85 -10.22 -17.93
CA ASP A 51 -0.83 -11.58 -17.37
C ASP A 51 0.61 -12.05 -17.20
N ILE A 52 1.08 -12.11 -15.95
CA ILE A 52 2.41 -12.62 -15.56
C ILE A 52 2.29 -13.84 -14.65
N SER A 53 1.17 -14.56 -14.73
CA SER A 53 0.88 -15.72 -13.87
C SER A 53 1.94 -16.83 -13.99
N ASP A 54 2.65 -16.90 -15.11
CA ASP A 54 3.68 -17.91 -15.36
C ASP A 54 5.02 -17.65 -14.65
N VAL A 55 5.24 -16.45 -14.08
CA VAL A 55 6.53 -16.08 -13.48
C VAL A 55 6.43 -15.72 -11.98
N ILE A 56 5.25 -15.89 -11.39
CA ILE A 56 5.02 -15.54 -9.98
C ILE A 56 4.76 -16.77 -9.09
N SER A 57 5.05 -16.61 -7.81
CA SER A 57 4.46 -17.46 -6.77
C SER A 57 3.28 -16.76 -6.14
N SER A 58 2.19 -17.47 -5.87
CA SER A 58 0.99 -16.90 -5.26
C SER A 58 0.49 -17.74 -4.09
N GLY A 59 -0.28 -17.10 -3.19
CA GLY A 59 -0.88 -17.70 -2.01
C GLY A 59 -0.25 -17.22 -0.69
N GLY A 60 -1.06 -17.13 0.35
CA GLY A 60 -0.71 -16.39 1.55
C GLY A 60 -0.55 -14.90 1.20
N GLU A 61 0.59 -14.33 1.51
CA GLU A 61 0.93 -12.93 1.16
C GLU A 61 1.65 -12.78 -0.19
N ARG A 62 1.99 -13.89 -0.85
CA ARG A 62 2.69 -13.90 -2.14
C ARG A 62 1.74 -13.72 -3.31
N GLY A 63 2.21 -13.11 -4.38
CA GLY A 63 1.46 -12.90 -5.62
C GLY A 63 1.88 -11.66 -6.36
N LEU A 64 1.02 -11.20 -7.27
CA LEU A 64 1.04 -9.86 -7.80
C LEU A 64 0.32 -8.96 -6.80
N LEU A 65 1.04 -8.00 -6.20
CA LEU A 65 0.60 -7.31 -4.98
C LEU A 65 0.09 -5.89 -5.24
N SER A 66 0.61 -5.22 -6.27
CA SER A 66 0.15 -3.88 -6.65
C SER A 66 0.61 -3.45 -8.04
N VAL A 67 0.06 -2.34 -8.50
CA VAL A 67 0.45 -1.62 -9.72
C VAL A 67 0.44 -0.12 -9.47
N ALA A 68 1.44 0.59 -10.02
CA ALA A 68 1.49 2.04 -10.06
C ALA A 68 1.70 2.54 -11.48
N PHE A 69 0.87 3.45 -11.94
CA PHE A 69 1.05 4.12 -13.22
C PHE A 69 1.96 5.32 -13.07
N ALA A 70 2.87 5.53 -14.03
CA ALA A 70 3.73 6.72 -14.03
C ALA A 70 2.88 8.01 -14.01
N PRO A 71 3.35 9.09 -13.36
CA PRO A 71 2.63 10.36 -13.36
C PRO A 71 2.32 10.91 -14.77
N ASP A 72 3.14 10.52 -15.74
CA ASP A 72 3.00 10.87 -17.16
C ASP A 72 2.55 9.69 -18.04
N TYR A 73 1.83 8.72 -17.45
CA TYR A 73 1.42 7.45 -18.11
C TYR A 73 0.76 7.66 -19.47
N GLU A 74 -0.14 8.63 -19.61
CA GLU A 74 -0.79 8.96 -20.88
C GLU A 74 0.21 9.20 -22.03
N ARG A 75 1.39 9.73 -21.71
CA ARG A 75 2.45 10.02 -22.67
C ARG A 75 3.48 8.89 -22.76
N SER A 76 3.91 8.36 -21.61
CA SER A 76 5.00 7.39 -21.51
C SER A 76 4.55 5.95 -21.72
N GLY A 77 3.31 5.63 -21.33
CA GLY A 77 2.81 4.27 -21.22
C GLY A 77 3.45 3.44 -20.12
N LEU A 78 4.26 4.06 -19.23
CA LEU A 78 5.01 3.34 -18.20
C LEU A 78 4.15 3.05 -16.99
N PHE A 79 4.25 1.82 -16.48
CA PHE A 79 3.67 1.40 -15.21
C PHE A 79 4.59 0.40 -14.52
N TYR A 80 4.39 0.24 -13.22
CA TYR A 80 5.26 -0.53 -12.34
C TYR A 80 4.42 -1.51 -11.55
N VAL A 81 4.92 -2.74 -11.40
CA VAL A 81 4.28 -3.78 -10.61
C VAL A 81 5.21 -4.29 -9.53
N ASP A 82 4.65 -4.67 -8.39
CA ASP A 82 5.34 -5.44 -7.36
C ASP A 82 4.73 -6.84 -7.31
N TYR A 83 5.61 -7.85 -7.34
CA TYR A 83 5.20 -9.24 -7.24
C TYR A 83 6.28 -10.11 -6.60
N THR A 84 5.90 -11.29 -6.13
CA THR A 84 6.84 -12.32 -5.70
C THR A 84 7.07 -13.32 -6.83
N ASP A 85 8.34 -13.54 -7.23
CA ASP A 85 8.70 -14.48 -8.27
C ASP A 85 8.54 -15.95 -7.82
N GLU A 86 8.81 -16.92 -8.72
CA GLU A 86 8.71 -18.36 -8.42
C GLU A 86 9.56 -18.81 -7.23
N ALA A 87 10.68 -18.11 -6.92
CA ALA A 87 11.50 -18.36 -5.75
C ALA A 87 10.90 -17.75 -4.47
N GLY A 88 9.93 -16.84 -4.62
CA GLY A 88 9.31 -16.05 -3.56
C GLY A 88 10.01 -14.73 -3.28
N ASP A 89 10.98 -14.33 -4.10
CA ASP A 89 11.67 -13.05 -3.98
C ASP A 89 10.81 -11.92 -4.53
N THR A 90 10.81 -10.77 -3.86
CA THR A 90 10.13 -9.56 -4.37
C THR A 90 10.81 -9.02 -5.62
N ARG A 91 10.00 -8.67 -6.60
CA ARG A 91 10.39 -8.01 -7.84
C ARG A 91 9.58 -6.74 -8.05
N VAL A 92 10.26 -5.63 -8.30
CA VAL A 92 9.63 -4.41 -8.81
C VAL A 92 10.04 -4.26 -10.26
N VAL A 93 9.05 -4.28 -11.17
CA VAL A 93 9.29 -4.32 -12.62
C VAL A 93 8.47 -3.24 -13.31
N GLU A 94 9.14 -2.51 -14.20
CA GLU A 94 8.54 -1.56 -15.13
C GLU A 94 8.09 -2.28 -16.39
N TYR A 95 6.89 -1.94 -16.85
CA TYR A 95 6.36 -2.31 -18.16
C TYR A 95 5.93 -1.08 -18.95
N LYS A 96 5.74 -1.25 -20.24
CA LYS A 96 5.19 -0.24 -21.12
C LYS A 96 3.93 -0.74 -21.82
N ALA A 97 2.90 0.11 -21.81
CA ALA A 97 1.71 -0.07 -22.65
C ALA A 97 1.65 1.00 -23.74
N GLU A 98 1.13 0.63 -24.91
CA GLU A 98 0.84 1.55 -25.99
C GLU A 98 -0.59 1.28 -26.49
N ASP A 99 -1.41 2.32 -26.54
CA ASP A 99 -2.83 2.20 -26.86
C ASP A 99 -3.58 1.16 -26.00
N GLY A 100 -3.23 1.07 -24.72
CA GLY A 100 -3.81 0.13 -23.75
C GLY A 100 -3.36 -1.33 -23.93
N ILE A 101 -2.36 -1.61 -24.77
CA ILE A 101 -1.77 -2.94 -24.97
C ILE A 101 -0.39 -2.97 -24.35
N VAL A 102 -0.17 -3.91 -23.44
CA VAL A 102 1.13 -4.09 -22.78
C VAL A 102 2.10 -4.80 -23.71
N ASP A 103 3.31 -4.25 -23.86
CA ASP A 103 4.45 -4.93 -24.43
C ASP A 103 5.19 -5.70 -23.32
N GLU A 104 4.91 -6.99 -23.18
CA GLU A 104 5.55 -7.82 -22.15
C GLU A 104 7.07 -7.89 -22.32
N SER A 105 7.59 -7.72 -23.56
CA SER A 105 9.03 -7.68 -23.81
C SER A 105 9.71 -6.41 -23.31
N SER A 106 8.94 -5.39 -22.93
CA SER A 106 9.44 -4.14 -22.34
C SER A 106 9.84 -4.29 -20.87
N ALA A 107 9.58 -5.44 -20.24
CA ALA A 107 9.87 -5.69 -18.84
C ALA A 107 11.29 -5.27 -18.45
N ARG A 108 11.40 -4.34 -17.50
CA ARG A 108 12.66 -3.84 -16.95
C ARG A 108 12.64 -3.96 -15.43
N GLU A 109 13.48 -4.86 -14.91
CA GLU A 109 13.62 -5.01 -13.47
C GLU A 109 14.27 -3.75 -12.86
N LEU A 110 13.61 -3.18 -11.85
CA LEU A 110 14.12 -2.08 -11.04
C LEU A 110 14.77 -2.61 -9.77
N LEU A 111 14.06 -3.48 -9.06
CA LEU A 111 14.49 -3.97 -7.76
C LEU A 111 14.21 -5.47 -7.64
N ARG A 112 15.16 -6.17 -7.05
CA ARG A 112 15.00 -7.53 -6.54
C ARG A 112 15.39 -7.59 -5.08
N VAL A 113 14.51 -8.16 -4.24
CA VAL A 113 14.77 -8.35 -2.83
C VAL A 113 14.53 -9.82 -2.46
N GLU A 114 15.57 -10.47 -1.94
CA GLU A 114 15.45 -11.82 -1.42
C GLU A 114 14.52 -11.85 -0.20
N GLN A 115 13.51 -12.71 -0.24
CA GLN A 115 12.53 -12.87 0.84
C GLN A 115 12.84 -14.15 1.63
N PRO A 116 13.30 -14.03 2.88
CA PRO A 116 13.73 -15.19 3.67
C PRO A 116 12.56 -16.09 4.09
N TYR A 117 11.35 -15.53 4.17
CA TYR A 117 10.13 -16.24 4.56
C TYR A 117 8.99 -15.97 3.58
N ALA A 118 7.86 -16.67 3.75
CA ALA A 118 6.73 -16.60 2.83
C ALA A 118 5.73 -15.48 3.17
N ASN A 119 5.92 -14.77 4.26
CA ASN A 119 5.05 -13.74 4.78
C ASN A 119 5.80 -12.42 4.98
N HIS A 120 5.08 -11.35 5.29
CA HIS A 120 5.54 -9.97 5.41
C HIS A 120 6.22 -9.47 4.11
N ASN A 121 5.56 -9.72 3.00
CA ASN A 121 6.07 -9.29 1.70
C ASN A 121 5.84 -7.79 1.44
N GLY A 122 4.89 -7.13 2.16
CA GLY A 122 4.48 -5.78 1.84
C GLY A 122 3.88 -5.70 0.45
N GLY A 123 4.58 -5.03 -0.47
CA GLY A 123 4.32 -5.11 -1.91
C GLY A 123 3.43 -4.00 -2.48
N LEU A 124 3.22 -2.90 -1.76
CA LEU A 124 2.62 -1.71 -2.36
C LEU A 124 3.69 -0.86 -3.05
N VAL A 125 3.45 -0.54 -4.32
CA VAL A 125 4.16 0.51 -5.04
C VAL A 125 3.20 1.65 -5.38
N LEU A 126 3.64 2.89 -5.20
CA LEU A 126 2.88 4.08 -5.60
C LEU A 126 3.82 5.25 -5.89
N PHE A 127 3.34 6.22 -6.67
CA PHE A 127 4.03 7.49 -6.84
C PHE A 127 3.61 8.48 -5.75
N GLY A 128 4.60 9.04 -5.06
CA GLY A 128 4.36 10.12 -4.11
C GLY A 128 4.10 11.47 -4.78
N PRO A 129 3.77 12.51 -4.00
CA PRO A 129 3.52 13.86 -4.50
C PRO A 129 4.72 14.52 -5.19
N ASP A 130 5.90 13.96 -4.99
CA ASP A 130 7.17 14.37 -5.59
C ASP A 130 7.52 13.60 -6.88
N GLU A 131 6.58 12.81 -7.40
CA GLU A 131 6.74 11.96 -8.60
C GLU A 131 7.85 10.90 -8.46
N LYS A 132 8.21 10.50 -7.23
CA LYS A 132 9.10 9.38 -6.98
C LYS A 132 8.30 8.12 -6.68
N LEU A 133 8.89 6.96 -7.00
CA LEU A 133 8.30 5.67 -6.70
C LEU A 133 8.63 5.25 -5.27
N TYR A 134 7.59 5.03 -4.48
CA TYR A 134 7.67 4.51 -3.12
C TYR A 134 7.32 3.03 -3.13
N ILE A 135 8.05 2.23 -2.37
CA ILE A 135 7.95 0.76 -2.33
C ILE A 135 7.91 0.32 -0.88
N GLY A 136 6.81 -0.30 -0.45
CA GLY A 136 6.67 -0.85 0.90
C GLY A 136 7.14 -2.30 0.96
N LEU A 137 8.06 -2.62 1.88
CA LEU A 137 8.60 -3.95 2.11
C LEU A 137 8.46 -4.32 3.59
N GLY A 138 7.92 -5.50 3.87
CA GLY A 138 7.92 -6.05 5.22
C GLY A 138 9.31 -6.45 5.70
N ASP A 139 9.42 -6.83 6.97
CA ASP A 139 10.68 -7.23 7.63
C ASP A 139 11.26 -8.56 7.11
N GLY A 140 10.57 -9.19 6.15
CA GLY A 140 10.95 -10.44 5.52
C GLY A 140 10.34 -11.67 6.17
N GLY A 141 9.49 -11.49 7.21
CA GLY A 141 8.62 -12.54 7.72
C GLY A 141 9.11 -13.28 8.96
N SER A 142 8.45 -14.41 9.24
CA SER A 142 8.51 -15.13 10.51
C SER A 142 7.83 -14.35 11.65
N GLY A 143 8.04 -14.74 12.90
CA GLY A 143 7.51 -14.05 14.09
C GLY A 143 8.60 -13.27 14.81
N GLY A 144 8.30 -12.03 15.24
CA GLY A 144 9.16 -11.24 16.11
C GLY A 144 10.46 -10.72 15.50
N ASP A 145 10.54 -10.59 14.18
CA ASP A 145 11.71 -10.08 13.45
C ASP A 145 13.02 -10.76 13.91
N PRO A 146 13.20 -12.06 13.60
CA PRO A 146 14.29 -12.85 14.18
C PRO A 146 15.68 -12.35 13.79
N GLU A 147 15.81 -11.63 12.68
CA GLU A 147 17.07 -11.06 12.20
C GLU A 147 17.16 -9.54 12.42
N ARG A 148 16.22 -8.94 13.16
CA ARG A 148 16.23 -7.51 13.53
C ARG A 148 16.25 -6.55 12.34
N ARG A 149 15.61 -6.93 11.24
CA ARG A 149 15.62 -6.19 9.98
C ARG A 149 14.83 -4.88 10.02
N GLY A 150 13.80 -4.81 10.86
CA GLY A 150 12.99 -3.59 10.98
C GLY A 150 13.83 -2.34 11.19
N LEU A 151 14.77 -2.38 12.14
CA LEU A 151 15.66 -1.26 12.48
C LEU A 151 17.03 -1.29 11.76
N ASP A 152 17.38 -2.35 11.04
CA ASP A 152 18.65 -2.47 10.32
C ASP A 152 18.60 -1.69 9.00
N LEU A 153 19.35 -0.60 8.90
CA LEU A 153 19.42 0.24 7.70
C LEU A 153 20.24 -0.39 6.55
N SER A 154 20.95 -1.49 6.79
CA SER A 154 21.74 -2.17 5.74
C SER A 154 20.88 -3.04 4.81
N THR A 155 19.61 -3.28 5.15
CA THR A 155 18.65 -4.08 4.40
C THR A 155 17.46 -3.24 3.92
N PRO A 156 16.84 -3.57 2.78
CA PRO A 156 15.62 -2.90 2.33
C PRO A 156 14.36 -3.44 3.04
N LEU A 157 14.46 -4.51 3.85
CA LEU A 157 13.33 -5.15 4.52
C LEU A 157 12.88 -4.35 5.76
N GLY A 158 11.57 -4.29 6.00
CA GLY A 158 10.96 -3.49 7.07
C GLY A 158 11.01 -1.99 6.81
N LYS A 159 10.82 -1.58 5.55
CA LYS A 159 11.05 -0.23 5.04
C LYS A 159 9.97 0.25 4.07
N ILE A 160 9.86 1.56 3.96
CA ILE A 160 9.39 2.20 2.74
C ILE A 160 10.63 2.74 2.02
N LEU A 161 10.85 2.32 0.78
CA LEU A 161 11.91 2.81 -0.09
C LEU A 161 11.38 3.94 -0.98
N ARG A 162 12.27 4.83 -1.43
CA ARG A 162 11.96 5.92 -2.38
C ARG A 162 13.05 6.00 -3.45
N ILE A 163 12.65 5.82 -4.71
CA ILE A 163 13.55 5.83 -5.87
C ILE A 163 12.99 6.69 -7.00
N ASP A 164 13.83 7.21 -7.86
CA ASP A 164 13.42 7.73 -9.17
C ASP A 164 13.59 6.58 -10.19
N PRO A 165 12.50 6.05 -10.78
CA PRO A 165 12.57 4.88 -11.65
C PRO A 165 13.26 5.14 -12.99
N LYS A 166 13.81 6.34 -13.20
CA LYS A 166 14.56 6.68 -14.41
C LYS A 166 15.93 6.03 -14.40
N PRO A 167 16.32 5.30 -15.46
CA PRO A 167 17.63 4.69 -15.56
C PRO A 167 18.73 5.75 -15.70
N ASP A 168 19.92 5.45 -15.16
CA ASP A 168 21.15 6.23 -15.38
C ASP A 168 22.30 5.30 -15.76
N GLY A 169 22.67 5.31 -17.03
CA GLY A 169 23.64 4.35 -17.58
C GLY A 169 23.17 2.92 -17.44
N ASP A 170 23.92 2.10 -16.69
CA ASP A 170 23.59 0.71 -16.42
C ASP A 170 22.71 0.52 -15.15
N LEU A 171 22.43 1.62 -14.42
CA LEU A 171 21.58 1.58 -13.23
C LEU A 171 20.10 1.59 -13.63
N PRO A 172 19.27 0.68 -13.06
CA PRO A 172 17.86 0.60 -13.43
C PRO A 172 17.01 1.75 -12.86
N TYR A 173 17.49 2.45 -11.85
CA TYR A 173 16.87 3.63 -11.24
C TYR A 173 17.96 4.54 -10.67
N THR A 174 17.59 5.72 -10.21
CA THR A 174 18.44 6.63 -9.48
C THR A 174 17.96 6.86 -8.06
N ILE A 175 18.89 7.21 -7.16
CA ILE A 175 18.56 7.60 -5.79
C ILE A 175 18.32 9.10 -5.77
N PRO A 176 17.16 9.59 -5.27
CA PRO A 176 16.94 11.01 -5.05
C PRO A 176 18.01 11.57 -4.08
N GLU A 177 18.63 12.69 -4.44
CA GLU A 177 19.72 13.29 -3.64
C GLU A 177 19.29 13.71 -2.23
N ASP A 178 17.98 13.93 -2.05
CA ASP A 178 17.34 14.29 -0.79
C ASP A 178 16.79 13.11 0.02
N ASN A 179 17.14 11.87 -0.38
CA ASN A 179 16.86 10.71 0.47
C ASN A 179 17.64 10.80 1.78
N PRO A 180 17.01 10.42 2.92
CA PRO A 180 17.57 10.73 4.25
C PRO A 180 18.88 10.02 4.57
N PHE A 181 19.19 8.91 3.90
CA PHE A 181 20.36 8.10 4.18
C PHE A 181 21.46 8.18 3.09
N VAL A 182 21.32 9.09 2.13
CA VAL A 182 22.34 9.32 1.10
C VAL A 182 23.69 9.70 1.76
N GLY A 183 24.74 8.95 1.42
CA GLY A 183 26.07 9.12 2.00
C GLY A 183 26.23 8.63 3.44
N THR A 184 25.22 7.98 4.01
CA THR A 184 25.31 7.34 5.34
C THR A 184 25.98 5.97 5.21
N ALA A 185 27.10 5.78 5.94
CA ALA A 185 27.82 4.52 5.90
C ALA A 185 26.93 3.35 6.40
N ASP A 186 27.02 2.24 5.70
CA ASP A 186 26.30 0.98 6.02
C ASP A 186 24.76 1.08 5.94
N ALA A 187 24.19 2.20 5.41
CA ALA A 187 22.77 2.33 5.14
C ALA A 187 22.46 2.21 3.64
N ARG A 188 21.28 1.66 3.34
CA ARG A 188 20.74 1.66 1.98
C ARG A 188 20.21 3.06 1.65
N GLU A 189 20.70 3.64 0.57
CA GLU A 189 20.33 5.01 0.17
C GLU A 189 18.90 5.12 -0.38
N GLU A 190 18.27 3.98 -0.75
CA GLU A 190 16.87 3.89 -1.16
C GLU A 190 15.88 4.12 -0.03
N ILE A 191 16.30 3.95 1.23
CA ILE A 191 15.39 4.01 2.38
C ILE A 191 14.81 5.41 2.55
N TYR A 192 13.49 5.47 2.66
CA TYR A 192 12.74 6.67 3.03
C TYR A 192 12.30 6.64 4.49
N SER A 193 11.67 5.53 4.93
CA SER A 193 11.26 5.27 6.32
C SER A 193 11.65 3.86 6.72
N TYR A 194 11.75 3.57 8.02
CA TYR A 194 12.17 2.28 8.54
C TYR A 194 11.47 1.90 9.85
N GLY A 195 11.76 0.70 10.35
CA GLY A 195 11.14 0.22 11.58
C GLY A 195 9.68 -0.17 11.39
N LEU A 196 9.37 -0.76 10.24
CA LEU A 196 8.06 -1.28 9.87
C LEU A 196 8.09 -2.83 9.89
N ARG A 197 6.96 -3.45 10.23
CA ARG A 197 6.83 -4.90 10.25
C ARG A 197 6.34 -5.45 8.91
N ASN A 198 5.18 -5.03 8.49
CA ASN A 198 4.58 -5.40 7.22
C ASN A 198 3.64 -4.28 6.75
N PRO A 199 4.21 -3.16 6.24
CA PRO A 199 3.44 -2.03 5.76
C PRO A 199 2.62 -2.44 4.54
N TRP A 200 1.41 -2.98 4.81
CA TRP A 200 0.59 -3.59 3.78
C TRP A 200 0.04 -2.56 2.80
N ARG A 201 -0.55 -1.48 3.32
CA ARG A 201 -0.99 -0.36 2.49
C ARG A 201 -0.60 0.95 3.15
N PHE A 202 -0.11 1.87 2.34
CA PHE A 202 0.17 3.24 2.73
C PHE A 202 -0.33 4.18 1.64
N ALA A 203 -0.58 5.42 1.99
CA ALA A 203 -1.08 6.42 1.06
C ALA A 203 -0.57 7.81 1.39
N PHE A 204 -0.41 8.63 0.37
CA PHE A 204 -0.27 10.08 0.54
C PHE A 204 -1.63 10.73 0.34
N ASP A 205 -2.03 11.57 1.28
CA ASP A 205 -3.22 12.41 1.09
C ASP A 205 -2.99 13.38 -0.05
N ARG A 206 -3.81 13.31 -1.09
CA ARG A 206 -3.68 14.12 -2.31
C ARG A 206 -3.82 15.63 -2.14
N GLU A 207 -4.27 16.12 -0.97
CA GLU A 207 -4.40 17.54 -0.67
C GLU A 207 -3.34 18.07 0.31
N THR A 208 -2.95 17.25 1.30
CA THR A 208 -2.03 17.67 2.37
C THR A 208 -0.63 17.08 2.22
N ASP A 209 -0.47 16.04 1.37
CA ASP A 209 0.74 15.23 1.23
C ASP A 209 1.13 14.50 2.54
N GLU A 210 0.23 14.37 3.49
CA GLU A 210 0.40 13.55 4.70
C GLU A 210 0.53 12.08 4.31
N LEU A 211 1.48 11.39 4.93
CA LEU A 211 1.66 9.94 4.75
C LEU A 211 0.92 9.19 5.84
N THR A 212 0.10 8.23 5.43
CA THR A 212 -0.57 7.28 6.32
C THR A 212 -0.11 5.87 6.00
N ILE A 213 0.13 5.03 7.01
CA ILE A 213 0.63 3.66 6.87
C ILE A 213 -0.23 2.75 7.71
N GLY A 214 -0.72 1.65 7.12
CA GLY A 214 -1.26 0.51 7.86
C GLY A 214 -0.18 -0.54 7.98
N ASP A 215 0.35 -0.74 9.17
CA ASP A 215 1.40 -1.72 9.46
C ASP A 215 0.83 -2.89 10.26
N VAL A 216 0.95 -4.10 9.70
CA VAL A 216 0.37 -5.31 10.29
C VAL A 216 1.18 -5.74 11.50
N GLY A 217 0.50 -5.82 12.64
CA GLY A 217 1.08 -6.16 13.92
C GLY A 217 1.42 -7.64 14.11
N GLN A 218 2.04 -7.97 15.24
CA GLN A 218 2.54 -9.32 15.51
C GLN A 218 1.52 -10.19 16.26
N ASP A 219 1.22 -9.85 17.51
CA ASP A 219 0.48 -10.71 18.43
C ASP A 219 -0.71 -10.00 19.12
N SER A 220 -0.68 -8.67 19.21
CA SER A 220 -1.59 -7.93 20.07
C SER A 220 -2.23 -6.69 19.45
N GLN A 221 -1.50 -5.98 18.59
CA GLN A 221 -1.88 -4.66 18.10
C GLN A 221 -1.60 -4.49 16.62
N GLU A 222 -2.64 -4.13 15.87
CA GLU A 222 -2.53 -3.57 14.53
C GLU A 222 -2.39 -2.06 14.64
N GLU A 223 -1.66 -1.41 13.73
CA GLU A 223 -1.40 0.04 13.84
C GLU A 223 -1.61 0.81 12.54
N ILE A 224 -2.02 2.07 12.71
CA ILE A 224 -2.06 3.07 11.64
C ILE A 224 -1.21 4.25 12.08
N ASP A 225 -0.21 4.57 11.28
CA ASP A 225 0.63 5.74 11.47
C ASP A 225 0.17 6.90 10.59
N VAL A 226 0.32 8.11 11.11
CA VAL A 226 0.02 9.36 10.39
C VAL A 226 1.16 10.34 10.62
N VAL A 227 1.81 10.73 9.54
CA VAL A 227 2.91 11.70 9.58
C VAL A 227 2.66 12.86 8.64
N ALA A 228 3.06 14.06 9.08
CA ALA A 228 2.94 15.26 8.28
C ALA A 228 3.81 15.22 7.02
N LYS A 229 3.48 16.04 6.05
CA LYS A 229 4.23 16.20 4.80
C LYS A 229 5.74 16.28 5.05
N GLY A 230 6.47 15.33 4.49
CA GLY A 230 7.93 15.25 4.54
C GLY A 230 8.50 14.70 5.85
N GLU A 231 7.73 14.57 6.91
CA GLU A 231 8.22 14.04 8.20
C GLU A 231 8.43 12.52 8.20
N GLY A 232 7.92 11.82 7.20
CA GLY A 232 8.24 10.40 6.97
C GLY A 232 9.69 10.15 6.52
N SER A 233 10.38 11.21 6.03
CA SER A 233 11.77 11.08 5.57
C SER A 233 12.73 10.84 6.73
N GLY A 234 13.32 9.64 6.80
CA GLY A 234 14.20 9.21 7.88
C GLY A 234 13.49 8.81 9.17
N ALA A 235 12.15 8.76 9.15
CA ALA A 235 11.36 8.37 10.30
C ALA A 235 11.49 6.88 10.64
N SER A 236 11.54 6.56 11.93
CA SER A 236 11.38 5.22 12.48
C SER A 236 9.97 5.04 13.03
N PHE A 237 9.34 3.91 12.70
CA PHE A 237 8.05 3.50 13.26
C PHE A 237 8.19 2.46 14.39
N GLY A 238 9.43 2.08 14.74
CA GLY A 238 9.75 1.42 16.00
C GLY A 238 9.84 -0.09 15.96
N TRP A 239 9.29 -0.77 14.95
CA TRP A 239 9.42 -2.23 14.85
C TRP A 239 10.90 -2.64 14.62
N SER A 240 11.50 -3.55 15.38
CA SER A 240 10.87 -4.47 16.32
C SER A 240 11.19 -4.17 17.79
N ALA A 241 11.54 -2.91 18.12
CA ALA A 241 11.63 -2.48 19.53
C ALA A 241 10.23 -2.36 20.16
N PHE A 242 9.23 -1.99 19.34
CA PHE A 242 7.84 -1.82 19.75
C PHE A 242 6.91 -2.63 18.84
N GLU A 243 5.77 -3.10 19.39
CA GLU A 243 4.55 -3.48 18.68
C GLU A 243 3.46 -2.48 19.09
N GLY A 244 3.05 -1.61 18.18
CA GLY A 244 2.18 -0.50 18.51
C GLY A 244 2.77 0.40 19.58
N THR A 245 2.16 0.41 20.77
CA THR A 245 2.62 1.21 21.91
C THR A 245 3.36 0.42 22.98
N GLU A 246 3.55 -0.87 22.79
CA GLU A 246 4.15 -1.75 23.78
C GLU A 246 5.59 -2.14 23.40
N GLU A 247 6.51 -2.19 24.40
CA GLU A 247 7.85 -2.71 24.18
C GLU A 247 7.77 -4.18 23.75
N PHE A 248 8.49 -4.56 22.68
CA PHE A 248 8.44 -5.90 22.14
C PHE A 248 9.79 -6.64 22.29
N ASN A 249 10.83 -6.26 21.54
CA ASN A 249 12.15 -6.86 21.66
C ASN A 249 13.05 -6.01 22.55
N ASP A 250 13.43 -6.52 23.71
CA ASP A 250 14.25 -5.83 24.71
C ASP A 250 15.73 -5.64 24.30
N ASP A 251 16.17 -6.31 23.23
CA ASP A 251 17.47 -6.14 22.60
C ASP A 251 17.48 -5.06 21.50
N GLN A 252 16.33 -4.42 21.24
CA GLN A 252 16.17 -3.36 20.26
C GLN A 252 15.85 -2.03 20.94
N SER A 253 16.13 -0.91 20.27
CA SER A 253 15.83 0.42 20.77
C SER A 253 15.55 1.39 19.64
N SER A 254 14.44 2.08 19.72
CA SER A 254 14.05 3.16 18.80
C SER A 254 13.44 4.32 19.60
N PRO A 255 14.27 5.11 20.32
CA PRO A 255 13.78 6.14 21.25
C PRO A 255 13.05 7.29 20.55
N ASP A 256 13.32 7.50 19.26
CA ASP A 256 12.72 8.55 18.45
C ASP A 256 11.63 8.00 17.50
N ALA A 257 11.11 6.79 17.80
CA ALA A 257 10.05 6.20 17.00
C ALA A 257 8.78 7.07 17.04
N ILE A 258 8.17 7.22 15.88
CA ILE A 258 6.83 7.79 15.76
C ILE A 258 5.85 6.71 16.25
N GLY A 259 5.02 7.07 17.23
CA GLY A 259 3.98 6.17 17.70
C GLY A 259 2.73 6.25 16.83
N PRO A 260 1.93 5.17 16.82
CA PRO A 260 0.75 5.07 15.95
C PRO A 260 -0.35 6.08 16.35
N ALA A 261 -1.01 6.58 15.31
CA ALA A 261 -2.22 7.41 15.47
C ALA A 261 -3.44 6.57 15.88
N LEU A 262 -3.47 5.29 15.51
CA LEU A 262 -4.55 4.38 15.90
C LEU A 262 -4.00 2.97 16.13
N ILE A 263 -4.49 2.35 17.23
CA ILE A 263 -4.29 0.94 17.55
C ILE A 263 -5.60 0.18 17.39
N ALA A 264 -5.56 -0.92 16.62
CA ALA A 264 -6.66 -1.89 16.52
C ALA A 264 -6.24 -3.20 17.22
N SER A 265 -6.81 -3.46 18.39
CA SER A 265 -6.42 -4.60 19.24
C SER A 265 -6.93 -5.93 18.69
N HIS A 266 -6.10 -6.99 18.76
CA HIS A 266 -6.47 -8.37 18.45
C HIS A 266 -7.57 -8.90 19.39
N GLU A 267 -7.67 -8.39 20.63
CA GLU A 267 -8.76 -8.75 21.55
C GLU A 267 -10.15 -8.39 21.01
N LYS A 268 -10.22 -7.46 20.06
CA LYS A 268 -11.47 -7.05 19.36
C LYS A 268 -11.73 -7.80 18.07
N GLY A 269 -10.88 -8.78 17.74
CA GLY A 269 -11.01 -9.62 16.55
C GLY A 269 -10.21 -9.15 15.34
N ASN A 270 -9.49 -8.02 15.45
CA ASN A 270 -8.55 -7.59 14.40
C ASN A 270 -7.40 -8.61 14.30
N CYS A 271 -6.81 -8.75 13.13
CA CYS A 271 -5.73 -9.70 12.88
C CYS A 271 -4.75 -9.28 11.78
N SER A 272 -5.14 -8.34 10.95
CA SER A 272 -4.34 -7.84 9.85
C SER A 272 -4.95 -6.53 9.35
N ILE A 273 -4.39 -5.42 9.80
CA ILE A 273 -4.82 -4.10 9.36
C ILE A 273 -4.63 -3.97 7.84
N THR A 274 -5.68 -3.58 7.16
CA THR A 274 -5.60 -3.34 5.72
C THR A 274 -4.98 -1.98 5.42
N GLY A 275 -5.01 -1.06 6.38
CA GLY A 275 -4.71 0.34 6.13
C GLY A 275 -5.86 1.01 5.38
N GLY A 276 -5.56 2.02 4.58
CA GLY A 276 -6.57 2.78 3.86
C GLY A 276 -6.06 4.05 3.22
N LEU A 277 -6.94 5.05 3.11
CA LEU A 277 -6.62 6.37 2.53
C LEU A 277 -7.47 7.47 3.16
N THR A 278 -6.99 8.72 3.05
CA THR A 278 -7.79 9.89 3.41
C THR A 278 -8.75 10.22 2.27
N VAL A 279 -10.05 10.20 2.57
CA VAL A 279 -11.10 10.41 1.56
C VAL A 279 -11.10 11.86 1.06
N ARG A 280 -10.98 12.03 -0.26
CA ARG A 280 -11.04 13.33 -0.95
C ARG A 280 -12.10 13.36 -2.05
N ASP A 281 -13.10 12.47 -1.92
CA ASP A 281 -14.28 12.45 -2.78
C ASP A 281 -15.28 13.55 -2.35
N PRO A 282 -15.55 14.55 -3.20
CA PRO A 282 -16.53 15.59 -2.89
C PRO A 282 -17.98 15.07 -2.81
N GLU A 283 -18.27 13.92 -3.41
CA GLU A 283 -19.59 13.28 -3.34
C GLU A 283 -19.83 12.60 -1.97
N LEU A 284 -18.76 12.41 -1.18
CA LEU A 284 -18.80 11.81 0.17
C LEU A 284 -18.50 12.85 1.27
N PRO A 285 -19.29 13.94 1.40
CA PRO A 285 -18.96 15.08 2.27
C PRO A 285 -18.85 14.74 3.76
N THR A 286 -19.42 13.61 4.20
CA THR A 286 -19.34 13.14 5.59
C THR A 286 -18.05 12.38 5.89
N LEU A 287 -17.36 11.91 4.86
CA LEU A 287 -16.06 11.23 4.95
C LEU A 287 -14.92 12.13 4.48
N TYR A 288 -15.21 13.24 3.83
CA TYR A 288 -14.18 14.13 3.29
C TYR A 288 -13.19 14.58 4.36
N GLY A 289 -11.90 14.32 4.15
CA GLY A 289 -10.84 14.59 5.10
C GLY A 289 -10.70 13.56 6.24
N ARG A 290 -11.47 12.47 6.22
CA ARG A 290 -11.31 11.37 7.17
C ARG A 290 -10.50 10.25 6.55
N TYR A 291 -9.66 9.62 7.33
CA TYR A 291 -8.97 8.40 6.95
C TYR A 291 -9.94 7.22 7.07
N LEU A 292 -10.15 6.53 5.96
CA LEU A 292 -10.95 5.32 5.87
C LEU A 292 -10.04 4.12 6.05
N TRP A 293 -10.44 3.14 6.88
CA TRP A 293 -9.66 1.94 7.12
C TRP A 293 -10.51 0.71 7.39
N GLY A 294 -9.88 -0.47 7.33
CA GLY A 294 -10.48 -1.75 7.64
C GLY A 294 -9.43 -2.76 8.10
N ASP A 295 -9.90 -3.93 8.54
CA ASP A 295 -9.10 -5.07 8.94
C ASP A 295 -9.63 -6.33 8.26
N LEU A 296 -8.73 -7.18 7.77
CA LEU A 296 -9.04 -8.40 7.01
C LEU A 296 -10.00 -9.34 7.74
N CYS A 297 -9.83 -9.50 9.07
CA CYS A 297 -10.63 -10.41 9.88
C CYS A 297 -12.00 -9.85 10.25
N VAL A 298 -12.07 -8.55 10.51
CA VAL A 298 -13.30 -7.88 10.97
C VAL A 298 -14.18 -7.49 9.81
N GLY A 299 -13.59 -6.88 8.77
CA GLY A 299 -14.31 -6.44 7.57
C GLY A 299 -15.14 -5.17 7.74
N GLU A 300 -15.38 -4.67 8.95
CA GLU A 300 -16.10 -3.43 9.20
C GLU A 300 -15.28 -2.22 8.74
N LEU A 301 -15.85 -1.40 7.86
CA LEU A 301 -15.22 -0.15 7.45
C LEU A 301 -15.36 0.91 8.55
N ARG A 302 -14.27 1.59 8.85
CA ARG A 302 -14.18 2.60 9.91
C ARG A 302 -13.49 3.86 9.40
N SER A 303 -13.66 4.97 10.12
CA SER A 303 -12.92 6.20 9.79
C SER A 303 -12.65 7.06 11.00
N PHE A 304 -11.53 7.77 10.95
CA PHE A 304 -11.15 8.80 11.93
C PHE A 304 -10.57 10.03 11.23
N THR A 305 -10.46 11.15 11.93
CA THR A 305 -9.77 12.35 11.43
C THR A 305 -8.27 12.18 11.66
N PRO A 306 -7.45 12.05 10.60
CA PRO A 306 -6.01 11.91 10.76
C PRO A 306 -5.41 13.26 11.19
N VAL A 307 -4.62 13.25 12.27
CA VAL A 307 -3.87 14.41 12.74
C VAL A 307 -2.47 13.94 13.10
N PRO A 308 -1.43 14.38 12.36
CA PRO A 308 -0.06 13.96 12.63
C PRO A 308 0.36 14.21 14.09
N GLY A 309 0.94 13.19 14.73
CA GLY A 309 1.41 13.25 16.11
C GLY A 309 0.30 13.17 17.18
N GLU A 310 -0.94 12.94 16.80
CA GLU A 310 -2.07 12.78 17.72
C GLU A 310 -2.70 11.39 17.64
N THR A 311 -3.14 10.84 18.77
CA THR A 311 -3.94 9.62 18.77
C THR A 311 -5.38 9.92 18.38
N ALA A 312 -5.94 9.12 17.49
CA ALA A 312 -7.31 9.25 17.02
C ALA A 312 -8.32 9.12 18.17
N SER A 313 -9.15 10.14 18.32
CA SER A 313 -10.19 10.20 19.38
C SER A 313 -11.61 10.07 18.84
N ASP A 314 -11.79 10.07 17.51
CA ASP A 314 -13.07 10.10 16.80
C ASP A 314 -13.23 8.95 15.81
N ASP A 315 -12.54 7.82 16.06
CA ASP A 315 -12.69 6.61 15.25
C ASP A 315 -14.10 6.03 15.40
N VAL A 316 -14.78 5.86 14.28
CA VAL A 316 -16.18 5.41 14.23
C VAL A 316 -16.41 4.41 13.12
N PRO A 317 -17.28 3.39 13.36
CA PRO A 317 -17.73 2.49 12.31
C PRO A 317 -18.65 3.21 11.32
N LEU A 318 -18.59 2.81 10.07
CA LEU A 318 -19.48 3.31 9.01
C LEU A 318 -20.78 2.49 8.91
N GLY A 319 -20.81 1.30 9.51
CA GLY A 319 -21.92 0.35 9.36
C GLY A 319 -21.93 -0.31 7.98
N LEU A 320 -20.77 -0.41 7.37
CA LEU A 320 -20.52 -1.08 6.10
C LEU A 320 -19.50 -2.18 6.32
N ASP A 321 -19.77 -3.37 5.76
CA ASP A 321 -18.90 -4.54 5.86
C ASP A 321 -18.38 -4.94 4.49
N VAL A 322 -17.06 -5.11 4.37
CA VAL A 322 -16.39 -5.70 3.22
C VAL A 322 -15.65 -6.95 3.72
N PRO A 323 -16.22 -8.15 3.54
CA PRO A 323 -15.61 -9.38 4.03
C PRO A 323 -14.20 -9.58 3.48
N GLN A 324 -13.26 -9.92 4.34
CA GLN A 324 -11.86 -10.13 3.94
C GLN A 324 -11.31 -8.94 3.12
N ILE A 325 -11.52 -7.73 3.62
CA ILE A 325 -11.00 -6.53 2.96
C ILE A 325 -9.48 -6.60 2.85
N ALA A 326 -8.98 -6.49 1.61
CA ALA A 326 -7.55 -6.58 1.31
C ALA A 326 -6.93 -5.24 0.98
N SER A 327 -7.71 -4.28 0.49
CA SER A 327 -7.18 -2.99 0.08
C SER A 327 -8.26 -1.94 -0.11
N PHE A 328 -7.81 -0.70 -0.19
CA PHE A 328 -8.55 0.42 -0.74
C PHE A 328 -7.84 0.97 -1.97
N GLY A 329 -8.55 1.72 -2.78
CA GLY A 329 -7.98 2.48 -3.89
C GLY A 329 -8.78 3.73 -4.18
N GLU A 330 -8.22 4.61 -4.98
CA GLU A 330 -8.91 5.80 -5.46
C GLU A 330 -8.69 6.00 -6.96
N ASP A 331 -9.63 6.68 -7.59
CA ASP A 331 -9.49 7.12 -8.98
C ASP A 331 -8.92 8.56 -9.08
N ALA A 332 -8.71 9.02 -10.29
CA ALA A 332 -8.21 10.36 -10.56
C ALA A 332 -9.16 11.48 -10.06
N LYS A 333 -10.44 11.17 -9.85
CA LYS A 333 -11.47 12.10 -9.35
C LYS A 333 -11.57 12.09 -7.82
N GLY A 334 -10.94 11.09 -7.16
CA GLY A 334 -10.97 10.87 -5.72
C GLY A 334 -12.09 9.94 -5.26
N SER A 335 -12.83 9.31 -6.20
CA SER A 335 -13.79 8.27 -5.80
C SER A 335 -13.07 7.11 -5.15
N VAL A 336 -13.66 6.55 -4.09
CA VAL A 336 -13.02 5.56 -3.23
C VAL A 336 -13.56 4.18 -3.51
N TYR A 337 -12.65 3.22 -3.51
CA TYR A 337 -12.93 1.80 -3.76
C TYR A 337 -12.43 0.95 -2.61
N ALA A 338 -13.15 -0.16 -2.34
CA ALA A 338 -12.75 -1.20 -1.39
C ALA A 338 -12.68 -2.55 -2.10
N VAL A 339 -11.63 -3.32 -1.80
CA VAL A 339 -11.34 -4.60 -2.44
C VAL A 339 -11.41 -5.72 -1.42
N SER A 340 -12.25 -6.72 -1.70
CA SER A 340 -12.33 -7.97 -0.94
C SER A 340 -11.54 -9.05 -1.66
N ILE A 341 -10.57 -9.70 -0.99
CA ILE A 341 -9.84 -10.83 -1.58
C ILE A 341 -10.77 -12.02 -1.89
N ALA A 342 -11.98 -12.04 -1.32
CA ALA A 342 -13.00 -13.03 -1.65
C ALA A 342 -13.62 -12.86 -3.05
N GLY A 343 -13.29 -11.75 -3.75
CA GLY A 343 -13.64 -11.57 -5.16
C GLY A 343 -14.23 -10.21 -5.53
N SER A 344 -14.91 -9.53 -4.61
CA SER A 344 -15.66 -8.32 -4.96
C SER A 344 -14.82 -7.04 -4.89
N VAL A 345 -15.06 -6.13 -5.82
CA VAL A 345 -14.60 -4.74 -5.80
C VAL A 345 -15.80 -3.83 -5.66
N TYR A 346 -15.75 -2.93 -4.70
CA TYR A 346 -16.84 -2.00 -4.38
C TYR A 346 -16.38 -0.56 -4.59
N ARG A 347 -17.32 0.30 -5.01
CA ARG A 347 -17.18 1.75 -4.90
C ARG A 347 -18.00 2.24 -3.70
N LEU A 348 -17.48 3.22 -2.98
CA LEU A 348 -18.23 3.94 -1.96
C LEU A 348 -19.04 5.05 -2.63
N ASP A 349 -20.35 5.00 -2.46
CA ASP A 349 -21.28 5.97 -3.04
C ASP A 349 -22.11 6.69 -1.95
N PRO A 350 -22.61 7.89 -2.22
CA PRO A 350 -23.60 8.50 -1.35
C PRO A 350 -24.86 7.63 -1.28
N ALA A 351 -25.26 7.25 -0.05
CA ALA A 351 -26.51 6.48 0.10
C ALA A 351 -27.70 7.28 -0.39
N GLU A 352 -28.63 6.60 -1.08
CA GLU A 352 -29.89 7.22 -1.51
C GLU A 352 -30.63 7.84 -0.32
N ARG A 353 -30.98 9.11 -0.43
CA ARG A 353 -31.87 9.74 0.55
C ARG A 353 -33.25 9.10 0.43
N ASN A 354 -33.57 8.21 1.36
CA ASN A 354 -34.96 7.77 1.52
C ASN A 354 -35.82 9.04 1.78
N GLY A 355 -36.59 9.45 0.75
CA GLY A 355 -37.48 10.59 0.75
C GLY A 355 -38.67 10.46 1.72
#